data_ac9809a7cf79bde66bcf8386535b74bc
#
_entry.id   ac9809a7cf79bde66bcf8386535b74bc
#
_cell.length_a   1.000
_cell.length_b   1.000
_cell.length_c   1.000
_cell.angle_alpha   90.00
_cell.angle_beta   90.00
_cell.angle_gamma   90.00
#
_symmetry.space_group_name_H-M   'P 1'
#
loop_
_entity.id
_entity.type
_entity.pdbx_description
1 polymer ?
#
loop_
_entity_poly.entity_id
_entity_poly.type
_entity_poly.pdbx_seq_one_letter_code
_entity_poly.pdbx_strand_id
1 'polypeptide(L)'
;KSDIMNNVLGRYAHLDPCAVMMIQPTIELAQDYSKSRISPMIRDTKVLSQVFYETKSEDGAKTRDGKNTILSKLFPGGRLIMCGANSPAGLASRPVRVLLADEVDRFPDSAGTEGDPVDLAAKRMTTFWNRVMGLFSTPTNEGSSRIDVEYQTGTQEEWQHECPNCGEYHLIRHTEMECETEEHKDAKGRKIVVVSDVKWRC
;
A
#
# COMPACT_ATOMS: atom_id res chain seq x y z
N LYS A 1 2.59 2.66 5.92
CA LYS A 1 1.88 2.83 4.64
C LYS A 1 1.63 1.51 3.93
N SER A 2 2.60 0.62 3.77
CA SER A 2 2.43 -0.67 3.07
C SER A 2 1.33 -1.55 3.69
N ASP A 3 1.18 -1.55 5.02
CA ASP A 3 0.12 -2.32 5.69
C ASP A 3 -1.28 -1.76 5.39
N ILE A 4 -1.41 -0.44 5.22
CA ILE A 4 -2.67 0.18 4.79
C ILE A 4 -3.04 -0.33 3.40
N MET A 5 -2.11 -0.33 2.43
CA MET A 5 -2.35 -0.87 1.09
C MET A 5 -2.76 -2.34 1.12
N ASN A 6 -2.06 -3.15 1.93
CA ASN A 6 -2.37 -4.57 2.08
C ASN A 6 -3.77 -4.79 2.67
N ASN A 7 -4.16 -4.00 3.67
CA ASN A 7 -5.49 -4.05 4.27
C ASN A 7 -6.59 -3.62 3.27
N VAL A 8 -6.33 -2.60 2.46
CA VAL A 8 -7.25 -2.18 1.38
C VAL A 8 -7.40 -3.31 0.37
N LEU A 9 -6.31 -3.93 -0.08
CA LEU A 9 -6.37 -5.08 -0.97
C LEU A 9 -7.17 -6.24 -0.35
N GLY A 10 -6.88 -6.59 0.91
CA GLY A 10 -7.60 -7.67 1.63
C GLY A 10 -9.10 -7.40 1.73
N ARG A 11 -9.49 -6.16 2.02
CA ARG A 11 -10.89 -5.73 2.04
C ARG A 11 -11.57 -5.93 0.68
N TYR A 12 -10.94 -5.46 -0.41
CA TYR A 12 -11.50 -5.55 -1.75
C TYR A 12 -11.39 -6.96 -2.37
N ALA A 13 -10.57 -7.84 -1.83
CA ALA A 13 -10.57 -9.24 -2.23
C ALA A 13 -11.68 -10.05 -1.53
N HIS A 14 -12.02 -9.70 -0.28
CA HIS A 14 -12.94 -10.48 0.55
C HIS A 14 -14.34 -9.89 0.63
N LEU A 15 -14.47 -8.60 0.97
CA LEU A 15 -15.76 -7.99 1.31
C LEU A 15 -16.47 -7.30 0.12
N ASP A 16 -15.70 -6.82 -0.86
CA ASP A 16 -16.22 -6.06 -2.00
C ASP A 16 -15.38 -6.34 -3.25
N PRO A 17 -15.44 -7.58 -3.77
CA PRO A 17 -14.53 -8.03 -4.82
C PRO A 17 -14.58 -7.20 -6.08
N CYS A 18 -13.40 -6.79 -6.56
CA CYS A 18 -13.26 -6.00 -7.79
C CYS A 18 -11.86 -6.14 -8.40
N ALA A 19 -11.65 -5.52 -9.56
CA ALA A 19 -10.32 -5.41 -10.14
C ALA A 19 -9.50 -4.37 -9.39
N VAL A 20 -8.35 -4.77 -8.86
CA VAL A 20 -7.37 -3.94 -8.13
C VAL A 20 -6.08 -3.89 -8.94
N MET A 21 -5.54 -2.70 -9.17
CA MET A 21 -4.19 -2.50 -9.71
C MET A 21 -3.28 -1.97 -8.61
N MET A 22 -2.11 -2.58 -8.47
CA MET A 22 -1.06 -2.11 -7.57
C MET A 22 0.18 -1.75 -8.41
N ILE A 23 0.67 -0.54 -8.25
CA ILE A 23 1.82 -0.01 -8.99
C ILE A 23 2.99 0.15 -8.03
N GLN A 24 4.14 -0.36 -8.45
CA GLN A 24 5.45 -0.16 -7.82
C GLN A 24 6.35 0.63 -8.77
N PRO A 25 7.43 1.26 -8.30
CA PRO A 25 8.33 2.03 -9.18
C PRO A 25 8.85 1.22 -10.37
N THR A 26 9.19 -0.05 -10.15
CA THR A 26 9.65 -0.96 -11.21
C THR A 26 8.95 -2.32 -11.15
N ILE A 27 9.08 -3.09 -12.24
CA ILE A 27 8.48 -4.43 -12.31
C ILE A 27 9.16 -5.41 -11.33
N GLU A 28 10.45 -5.24 -11.10
CA GLU A 28 11.23 -6.05 -10.15
C GLU A 28 10.74 -5.82 -8.72
N LEU A 29 10.52 -4.54 -8.34
CA LEU A 29 9.93 -4.19 -7.04
C LEU A 29 8.50 -4.72 -6.91
N ALA A 30 7.70 -4.69 -7.97
CA ALA A 30 6.37 -5.30 -7.96
C ALA A 30 6.43 -6.82 -7.73
N GLN A 31 7.38 -7.51 -8.36
CA GLN A 31 7.58 -8.94 -8.14
C GLN A 31 8.05 -9.25 -6.72
N ASP A 32 8.97 -8.46 -6.19
CA ASP A 32 9.46 -8.62 -4.82
C ASP A 32 8.35 -8.37 -3.81
N TYR A 33 7.59 -7.29 -3.95
CA TYR A 33 6.45 -6.99 -3.10
C TYR A 33 5.41 -8.11 -3.12
N SER A 34 5.13 -8.68 -4.30
CA SER A 34 4.23 -9.82 -4.44
C SER A 34 4.70 -11.03 -3.64
N LYS A 35 6.01 -11.32 -3.66
CA LYS A 35 6.60 -12.47 -2.97
C LYS A 35 6.75 -12.24 -1.47
N SER A 36 7.24 -11.06 -1.10
CA SER A 36 7.63 -10.74 0.28
C SER A 36 6.47 -10.24 1.15
N ARG A 37 5.42 -9.64 0.55
CA ARG A 37 4.29 -9.05 1.28
C ARG A 37 2.95 -9.69 0.95
N ILE A 38 2.56 -9.73 -0.33
CA ILE A 38 1.22 -10.19 -0.73
C ILE A 38 1.06 -11.70 -0.53
N SER A 39 2.04 -12.50 -0.95
CA SER A 39 1.93 -13.95 -0.82
C SER A 39 1.92 -14.44 0.64
N PRO A 40 2.75 -13.91 1.56
CA PRO A 40 2.62 -14.20 2.99
C PRO A 40 1.29 -13.74 3.57
N MET A 41 0.83 -12.53 3.26
CA MET A 41 -0.46 -12.03 3.73
C MET A 41 -1.62 -12.96 3.36
N ILE A 42 -1.66 -13.41 2.09
CA ILE A 42 -2.68 -14.37 1.62
C ILE A 42 -2.56 -15.70 2.36
N ARG A 43 -1.35 -16.23 2.52
CA ARG A 43 -1.10 -17.53 3.18
C ARG A 43 -1.49 -17.51 4.66
N ASP A 44 -1.09 -16.45 5.38
CA ASP A 44 -1.16 -16.38 6.83
C ASP A 44 -2.51 -15.82 7.33
N THR A 45 -3.31 -15.25 6.44
CA THR A 45 -4.66 -14.76 6.75
C THR A 45 -5.70 -15.80 6.31
N LYS A 46 -6.33 -16.49 7.28
CA LYS A 46 -7.27 -17.59 7.02
C LYS A 46 -8.34 -17.26 5.99
N VAL A 47 -8.95 -16.08 6.08
CA VAL A 47 -10.00 -15.64 5.16
C VAL A 47 -9.43 -15.45 3.74
N LEU A 48 -8.29 -14.77 3.61
CA LEU A 48 -7.69 -14.52 2.30
C LEU A 48 -7.18 -15.81 1.65
N SER A 49 -6.64 -16.75 2.44
CA SER A 49 -6.21 -18.03 1.92
C SER A 49 -7.38 -18.81 1.31
N GLN A 50 -8.57 -18.72 1.86
CA GLN A 50 -9.78 -19.32 1.30
C GLN A 50 -10.19 -18.63 -0.02
N VAL A 51 -10.25 -17.29 -0.01
CA VAL A 51 -10.67 -16.48 -1.18
C VAL A 51 -9.74 -16.67 -2.38
N PHE A 52 -8.43 -16.65 -2.18
CA PHE A 52 -7.47 -16.76 -3.28
C PHE A 52 -7.21 -18.19 -3.76
N TYR A 53 -7.55 -19.22 -2.97
CA TYR A 53 -7.35 -20.63 -3.33
C TYR A 53 -8.64 -21.33 -3.79
N GLU A 54 -9.81 -20.72 -3.63
CA GLU A 54 -11.08 -21.27 -4.12
C GLU A 54 -11.20 -21.31 -5.65
N THR A 55 -10.20 -20.82 -6.39
CA THR A 55 -10.08 -21.05 -7.84
C THR A 55 -9.60 -22.48 -8.18
N LYS A 56 -9.86 -23.46 -7.32
CA LYS A 56 -9.62 -24.88 -7.64
C LYS A 56 -10.68 -25.32 -8.65
N SER A 57 -10.23 -25.92 -9.74
CA SER A 57 -11.13 -26.66 -10.63
C SER A 57 -11.86 -27.76 -9.85
N GLU A 58 -13.11 -28.04 -10.21
CA GLU A 58 -13.97 -29.05 -9.58
C GLU A 58 -13.34 -30.45 -9.52
N ASP A 59 -12.29 -30.71 -10.30
CA ASP A 59 -11.63 -32.01 -10.39
C ASP A 59 -10.51 -32.26 -9.35
N GLY A 60 -10.33 -31.40 -8.37
CA GLY A 60 -9.36 -31.63 -7.28
C GLY A 60 -7.88 -31.68 -7.70
N ALA A 61 -7.60 -31.61 -8.98
CA ALA A 61 -6.24 -31.54 -9.49
C ALA A 61 -5.65 -30.16 -9.12
N LYS A 62 -4.44 -30.17 -8.54
CA LYS A 62 -3.58 -28.99 -8.43
C LYS A 62 -3.17 -28.57 -9.85
N THR A 63 -4.11 -28.07 -10.63
CA THR A 63 -3.74 -27.42 -11.88
C THR A 63 -2.88 -26.23 -11.49
N ARG A 64 -1.65 -26.23 -11.92
CA ARG A 64 -0.85 -25.03 -12.13
C ARG A 64 -1.56 -24.22 -13.22
N ASP A 65 -2.80 -23.84 -12.94
CA ASP A 65 -3.56 -22.97 -13.83
C ASP A 65 -2.80 -21.66 -13.89
N GLY A 66 -2.38 -21.29 -15.10
CA GLY A 66 -1.68 -20.05 -15.40
C GLY A 66 -2.45 -18.75 -15.05
N LYS A 67 -3.47 -18.88 -14.20
CA LYS A 67 -4.34 -17.81 -13.71
C LYS A 67 -3.70 -17.03 -12.57
N ASN A 68 -2.91 -17.66 -11.68
CA ASN A 68 -2.22 -17.01 -10.58
C ASN A 68 -0.71 -16.96 -10.85
N THR A 69 -0.25 -15.80 -11.28
CA THR A 69 1.18 -15.50 -11.48
C THR A 69 1.72 -14.62 -10.35
N ILE A 70 3.02 -14.36 -10.39
CA ILE A 70 3.63 -13.41 -9.42
C ILE A 70 2.94 -12.04 -9.50
N LEU A 71 2.64 -11.54 -10.69
CA LEU A 71 2.10 -10.21 -10.94
C LEU A 71 0.57 -10.18 -11.12
N SER A 72 -0.10 -11.32 -11.10
CA SER A 72 -1.56 -11.38 -11.22
C SER A 72 -2.11 -12.46 -10.31
N LYS A 73 -3.09 -12.11 -9.50
CA LYS A 73 -3.77 -13.06 -8.62
C LYS A 73 -5.28 -12.91 -8.79
N LEU A 74 -5.93 -14.03 -9.11
CA LEU A 74 -7.37 -14.09 -9.28
C LEU A 74 -8.05 -14.46 -7.96
N PHE A 75 -9.22 -13.91 -7.75
CA PHE A 75 -10.15 -14.28 -6.68
C PHE A 75 -11.59 -14.13 -7.20
N PRO A 76 -12.57 -14.79 -6.58
CA PRO A 76 -13.97 -14.68 -7.00
C PRO A 76 -14.43 -13.22 -7.05
N GLY A 77 -14.96 -12.80 -8.19
CA GLY A 77 -15.45 -11.43 -8.42
C GLY A 77 -14.37 -10.38 -8.72
N GLY A 78 -13.06 -10.73 -8.72
CA GLY A 78 -12.02 -9.76 -8.95
C GLY A 78 -10.65 -10.33 -9.28
N ARG A 79 -9.69 -9.43 -9.33
CA ARG A 79 -8.26 -9.77 -9.50
C ARG A 79 -7.35 -8.68 -8.97
N LEU A 80 -6.18 -9.06 -8.52
CA LEU A 80 -5.05 -8.17 -8.34
C LEU A 80 -4.17 -8.21 -9.58
N ILE A 81 -3.80 -7.04 -10.09
CA ILE A 81 -2.78 -6.85 -11.14
C ILE A 81 -1.67 -6.00 -10.52
N MET A 82 -0.43 -6.42 -10.68
CA MET A 82 0.74 -5.67 -10.23
C MET A 82 1.60 -5.29 -11.42
N CYS A 83 2.05 -4.05 -11.48
CA CYS A 83 2.89 -3.54 -12.57
C CYS A 83 3.93 -2.54 -12.06
N GLY A 84 4.92 -2.28 -12.90
CA GLY A 84 5.88 -1.20 -12.69
C GLY A 84 5.39 0.12 -13.32
N ALA A 85 5.71 1.24 -12.69
CA ALA A 85 5.39 2.57 -13.20
C ALA A 85 6.06 2.87 -14.56
N ASN A 86 7.13 2.17 -14.87
CA ASN A 86 7.85 2.27 -16.15
C ASN A 86 7.25 1.43 -17.28
N SER A 87 6.11 0.74 -17.05
CA SER A 87 5.48 -0.17 -18.03
C SER A 87 4.16 0.41 -18.57
N PRO A 88 4.16 1.13 -19.70
CA PRO A 88 2.95 1.70 -20.27
C PRO A 88 1.87 0.67 -20.55
N ALA A 89 2.26 -0.46 -21.15
CA ALA A 89 1.34 -1.56 -21.45
C ALA A 89 0.70 -2.16 -20.18
N GLY A 90 1.45 -2.24 -19.08
CA GLY A 90 0.94 -2.69 -17.78
C GLY A 90 -0.12 -1.74 -17.23
N LEU A 91 0.18 -0.43 -17.25
CA LEU A 91 -0.69 0.63 -16.76
C LEU A 91 -1.97 0.81 -17.58
N ALA A 92 -1.87 0.59 -18.90
CA ALA A 92 -2.99 0.76 -19.82
C ALA A 92 -3.82 -0.53 -20.03
N SER A 93 -3.47 -1.65 -19.39
CA SER A 93 -3.93 -2.97 -19.78
C SER A 93 -5.43 -3.24 -19.57
N ARG A 94 -6.02 -2.77 -18.47
CA ARG A 94 -7.40 -3.17 -18.09
C ARG A 94 -8.12 -2.12 -17.24
N PRO A 95 -9.46 -2.04 -17.33
CA PRO A 95 -10.24 -1.28 -16.37
C PRO A 95 -10.07 -1.82 -14.95
N VAL A 96 -9.89 -0.93 -13.99
CA VAL A 96 -9.75 -1.25 -12.56
C VAL A 96 -10.57 -0.29 -11.72
N ARG A 97 -11.16 -0.79 -10.65
CA ARG A 97 -11.93 0.02 -9.70
C ARG A 97 -11.05 0.59 -8.60
N VAL A 98 -10.05 -0.15 -8.18
CA VAL A 98 -9.12 0.25 -7.12
C VAL A 98 -7.72 0.34 -7.68
N LEU A 99 -7.07 1.47 -7.45
CA LEU A 99 -5.68 1.76 -7.82
C LEU A 99 -4.89 2.06 -6.57
N LEU A 100 -3.81 1.33 -6.33
CA LEU A 100 -2.89 1.53 -5.22
C LEU A 100 -1.48 1.74 -5.79
N ALA A 101 -0.92 2.93 -5.64
CA ALA A 101 0.40 3.26 -6.14
C ALA A 101 1.36 3.55 -4.98
N ASP A 102 2.42 2.77 -4.87
CA ASP A 102 3.40 2.86 -3.79
C ASP A 102 4.67 3.54 -4.26
N GLU A 103 5.26 4.36 -3.39
CA GLU A 103 6.48 5.11 -3.66
C GLU A 103 6.37 6.02 -4.91
N VAL A 104 5.25 6.77 -5.02
CA VAL A 104 4.95 7.58 -6.22
C VAL A 104 6.00 8.65 -6.53
N ASP A 105 6.74 9.13 -5.53
CA ASP A 105 7.86 10.06 -5.72
C ASP A 105 9.07 9.43 -6.43
N ARG A 106 9.10 8.09 -6.53
CA ARG A 106 10.14 7.34 -7.24
C ARG A 106 9.69 6.89 -8.63
N PHE A 107 8.49 7.27 -9.04
CA PHE A 107 8.01 6.98 -10.39
C PHE A 107 8.77 7.85 -11.40
N PRO A 108 9.00 7.36 -12.62
CA PRO A 108 9.52 8.20 -13.69
C PRO A 108 8.51 9.30 -14.05
N ASP A 109 8.99 10.38 -14.61
CA ASP A 109 8.13 11.48 -15.11
C ASP A 109 7.20 11.01 -16.23
N SER A 110 7.63 10.01 -16.99
CA SER A 110 6.84 9.40 -18.06
C SER A 110 7.02 7.89 -18.09
N ALA A 111 5.94 7.15 -18.25
CA ALA A 111 5.96 5.73 -18.58
C ALA A 111 6.31 5.57 -20.06
N GLY A 112 7.59 5.39 -20.37
CA GLY A 112 8.08 5.42 -21.74
C GLY A 112 7.79 6.77 -22.41
N THR A 113 7.00 6.74 -23.49
CA THR A 113 6.56 7.93 -24.25
C THR A 113 5.08 8.30 -24.01
N GLU A 114 4.38 7.60 -23.12
CA GLU A 114 2.92 7.70 -22.99
C GLU A 114 2.44 8.67 -21.90
N GLY A 115 3.38 9.33 -21.18
CA GLY A 115 3.08 10.33 -20.17
C GLY A 115 3.12 9.79 -18.73
N ASP A 116 2.58 10.57 -17.80
CA ASP A 116 2.65 10.30 -16.38
C ASP A 116 2.03 8.93 -16.01
N PRO A 117 2.74 8.07 -15.25
CA PRO A 117 2.25 6.73 -14.89
C PRO A 117 0.95 6.73 -14.09
N VAL A 118 0.77 7.71 -13.18
CA VAL A 118 -0.43 7.81 -12.34
C VAL A 118 -1.63 8.19 -13.20
N ASP A 119 -1.47 9.15 -14.10
CA ASP A 119 -2.51 9.58 -15.04
C ASP A 119 -2.93 8.46 -15.99
N LEU A 120 -1.97 7.70 -16.52
CA LEU A 120 -2.25 6.55 -17.39
C LEU A 120 -3.11 5.51 -16.68
N ALA A 121 -2.75 5.17 -15.44
CA ALA A 121 -3.50 4.22 -14.63
C ALA A 121 -4.87 4.78 -14.21
N ALA A 122 -4.95 6.05 -13.83
CA ALA A 122 -6.20 6.71 -13.44
C ALA A 122 -7.25 6.70 -14.56
N LYS A 123 -6.83 6.80 -15.83
CA LYS A 123 -7.72 6.64 -17.00
C LYS A 123 -8.41 5.28 -17.04
N ARG A 124 -7.84 4.24 -16.42
CA ARG A 124 -8.45 2.89 -16.35
C ARG A 124 -9.57 2.79 -15.30
N MET A 125 -9.73 3.81 -14.46
CA MET A 125 -10.75 3.87 -13.42
C MET A 125 -12.03 4.61 -13.85
N THR A 126 -12.03 5.25 -15.00
CA THR A 126 -13.12 6.17 -15.45
C THR A 126 -14.46 5.47 -15.61
N THR A 127 -14.49 4.16 -15.87
CA THR A 127 -15.73 3.38 -15.98
C THR A 127 -16.41 3.10 -14.64
N PHE A 128 -15.72 3.32 -13.52
CA PHE A 128 -16.23 3.05 -12.18
C PHE A 128 -16.57 4.34 -11.45
N TRP A 129 -17.85 4.54 -11.15
CA TRP A 129 -18.31 5.69 -10.37
C TRP A 129 -17.83 5.66 -8.91
N ASN A 130 -17.63 4.44 -8.35
CA ASN A 130 -17.17 4.16 -6.99
C ASN A 130 -15.68 3.76 -6.96
N ARG A 131 -14.89 4.35 -7.83
CA ARG A 131 -13.44 4.13 -7.89
C ARG A 131 -12.74 4.64 -6.65
N VAL A 132 -11.66 3.98 -6.28
CA VAL A 132 -10.79 4.37 -5.15
C VAL A 132 -9.34 4.40 -5.62
N MET A 133 -8.67 5.51 -5.42
CA MET A 133 -7.25 5.67 -5.71
C MET A 133 -6.49 6.01 -4.42
N GLY A 134 -5.46 5.22 -4.12
CA GLY A 134 -4.54 5.44 -3.02
C GLY A 134 -3.12 5.67 -3.54
N LEU A 135 -2.57 6.84 -3.25
CA LEU A 135 -1.18 7.19 -3.54
C LEU A 135 -0.38 7.21 -2.24
N PHE A 136 0.75 6.52 -2.24
CA PHE A 136 1.59 6.36 -1.06
C PHE A 136 3.03 6.70 -1.42
N SER A 137 3.64 7.56 -0.64
CA SER A 137 5.07 7.88 -0.77
C SER A 137 5.62 8.51 0.51
N THR A 138 6.92 8.59 0.57
CA THR A 138 7.63 9.53 1.44
C THR A 138 8.03 10.69 0.56
N PRO A 139 7.70 11.95 0.93
CA PRO A 139 8.13 13.12 0.16
C PRO A 139 9.65 13.12 -0.02
N THR A 140 10.11 13.49 -1.21
CA THR A 140 11.56 13.55 -1.52
C THR A 140 12.11 14.97 -1.39
N ASN A 141 11.80 15.84 -2.33
CA ASN A 141 12.29 17.20 -2.36
C ASN A 141 11.13 18.20 -2.31
N GLU A 142 11.30 19.26 -1.54
CA GLU A 142 10.33 20.35 -1.46
C GLU A 142 10.10 20.95 -2.88
N GLY A 143 8.83 21.12 -3.25
CA GLY A 143 8.41 21.70 -4.52
C GLY A 143 8.45 20.76 -5.73
N SER A 144 9.03 19.55 -5.62
CA SER A 144 9.05 18.56 -6.71
C SER A 144 8.47 17.19 -6.31
N SER A 145 8.12 16.99 -5.05
CA SER A 145 7.51 15.77 -4.55
C SER A 145 6.10 15.61 -5.10
N ARG A 146 5.83 14.50 -5.81
CA ARG A 146 4.50 14.18 -6.35
C ARG A 146 3.47 14.00 -5.24
N ILE A 147 3.83 13.28 -4.19
CA ILE A 147 2.90 13.04 -3.08
C ILE A 147 2.60 14.34 -2.31
N ASP A 148 3.54 15.26 -2.23
CA ASP A 148 3.32 16.57 -1.61
C ASP A 148 2.35 17.42 -2.44
N VAL A 149 2.51 17.46 -3.76
CA VAL A 149 1.58 18.16 -4.67
C VAL A 149 0.16 17.59 -4.53
N GLU A 150 0.02 16.26 -4.51
CA GLU A 150 -1.29 15.60 -4.32
C GLU A 150 -1.89 15.93 -2.95
N TYR A 151 -1.09 15.94 -1.89
CA TYR A 151 -1.54 16.31 -0.56
C TYR A 151 -2.01 17.78 -0.50
N GLN A 152 -1.26 18.70 -1.11
CA GLN A 152 -1.58 20.13 -1.13
C GLN A 152 -2.87 20.45 -1.90
N THR A 153 -3.23 19.63 -2.89
CA THR A 153 -4.49 19.77 -3.65
C THR A 153 -5.68 19.08 -2.98
N GLY A 154 -5.43 18.25 -1.94
CA GLY A 154 -6.44 17.53 -1.19
C GLY A 154 -7.00 18.32 0.00
N THR A 155 -7.74 17.62 0.87
CA THR A 155 -8.33 18.18 2.10
C THR A 155 -7.30 18.40 3.19
N GLN A 156 -6.08 17.86 3.04
CA GLN A 156 -4.97 17.95 4.00
C GLN A 156 -5.36 17.43 5.39
N GLU A 157 -6.13 16.36 5.43
CA GLU A 157 -6.58 15.76 6.68
C GLU A 157 -5.41 15.16 7.46
N GLU A 158 -5.42 15.38 8.76
CA GLU A 158 -4.46 14.82 9.69
C GLU A 158 -5.17 13.94 10.71
N TRP A 159 -4.52 12.83 11.05
CA TRP A 159 -5.08 11.91 12.04
C TRP A 159 -4.91 12.47 13.45
N GLN A 160 -6.03 12.64 14.16
CA GLN A 160 -6.06 13.12 15.53
C GLN A 160 -6.50 12.03 16.50
N HIS A 161 -6.05 12.12 17.74
CA HIS A 161 -6.45 11.23 18.83
C HIS A 161 -7.16 12.03 19.91
N GLU A 162 -8.22 11.42 20.45
CA GLU A 162 -8.90 11.97 21.63
C GLU A 162 -8.01 11.75 22.86
N CYS A 163 -7.77 12.83 23.59
CA CYS A 163 -7.03 12.76 24.85
C CYS A 163 -7.88 12.08 25.92
N PRO A 164 -7.42 10.99 26.56
CA PRO A 164 -8.19 10.31 27.60
C PRO A 164 -8.43 11.13 28.87
N ASN A 165 -7.68 12.22 29.07
CA ASN A 165 -7.81 13.07 30.24
C ASN A 165 -8.76 14.26 30.05
N CYS A 166 -8.68 14.95 28.91
CA CYS A 166 -9.47 16.17 28.67
C CYS A 166 -10.55 16.01 27.59
N GLY A 167 -10.54 14.92 26.78
CA GLY A 167 -11.49 14.69 25.69
C GLY A 167 -11.22 15.52 24.43
N GLU A 168 -10.21 16.39 24.41
CA GLU A 168 -9.86 17.17 23.23
C GLU A 168 -9.10 16.33 22.21
N TYR A 169 -9.24 16.66 20.93
CA TYR A 169 -8.55 15.98 19.82
C TYR A 169 -7.22 16.67 19.52
N HIS A 170 -6.15 15.87 19.49
CA HIS A 170 -4.78 16.34 19.28
C HIS A 170 -4.06 15.52 18.22
N LEU A 171 -3.15 16.19 17.50
CA LEU A 171 -2.12 15.52 16.69
C LEU A 171 -1.02 14.99 17.62
N ILE A 172 -0.69 13.72 17.48
CA ILE A 172 0.48 13.17 18.20
C ILE A 172 1.73 13.55 17.41
N ARG A 173 2.50 14.49 17.92
CA ARG A 173 3.79 14.91 17.37
C ARG A 173 4.92 14.39 18.24
N HIS A 174 5.95 13.85 17.61
CA HIS A 174 7.15 13.38 18.32
C HIS A 174 7.79 14.48 19.19
N THR A 175 7.73 15.73 18.76
CA THR A 175 8.26 16.90 19.50
C THR A 175 7.51 17.23 20.80
N GLU A 176 6.33 16.67 20.99
CA GLU A 176 5.47 16.87 22.17
C GLU A 176 5.53 15.66 23.14
N MET A 177 6.37 14.68 22.82
CA MET A 177 6.60 13.53 23.69
C MET A 177 7.70 13.84 24.69
N GLU A 178 7.42 13.62 25.97
CA GLU A 178 8.37 13.68 27.07
C GLU A 178 8.64 12.24 27.54
N CYS A 179 9.88 11.90 27.76
CA CYS A 179 10.26 10.58 28.26
C CYS A 179 11.49 10.68 29.16
N GLU A 180 11.58 9.79 30.13
CA GLU A 180 12.80 9.56 30.89
C GLU A 180 13.66 8.54 30.15
N THR A 181 14.97 8.81 30.09
CA THR A 181 15.92 7.94 29.42
C THR A 181 17.06 7.56 30.35
N GLU A 182 17.35 6.28 30.44
CA GLU A 182 18.50 5.76 31.17
C GLU A 182 19.47 5.08 30.18
N GLU A 183 20.77 5.38 30.35
CA GLU A 183 21.81 4.77 29.53
C GLU A 183 22.42 3.58 30.25
N HIS A 184 22.34 2.42 29.62
CA HIS A 184 22.97 1.19 30.07
C HIS A 184 24.00 0.70 29.05
N LYS A 185 24.92 -0.17 29.48
CA LYS A 185 25.78 -0.92 28.57
C LYS A 185 25.36 -2.39 28.56
N ASP A 186 25.20 -2.96 27.36
CA ASP A 186 24.95 -4.40 27.23
C ASP A 186 26.22 -5.22 27.63
N ALA A 187 26.05 -6.54 27.66
CA ALA A 187 27.16 -7.47 27.97
C ALA A 187 28.33 -7.40 26.98
N LYS A 188 28.13 -6.73 25.83
CA LYS A 188 29.15 -6.49 24.80
C LYS A 188 29.73 -5.06 24.84
N GLY A 189 29.35 -4.26 25.85
CA GLY A 189 29.80 -2.89 26.03
C GLY A 189 29.09 -1.86 25.11
N ARG A 190 28.05 -2.21 24.38
CA ARG A 190 27.31 -1.31 23.51
C ARG A 190 26.32 -0.50 24.34
N LYS A 191 26.21 0.79 24.03
CA LYS A 191 25.29 1.72 24.67
C LYS A 191 23.86 1.32 24.30
N ILE A 192 23.03 1.09 25.32
CA ILE A 192 21.59 0.89 25.21
C ILE A 192 20.91 2.04 25.94
N VAL A 193 19.94 2.67 25.29
CA VAL A 193 19.08 3.68 25.91
C VAL A 193 17.74 2.99 26.23
N VAL A 194 17.41 2.93 27.50
CA VAL A 194 16.11 2.47 27.99
C VAL A 194 15.22 3.71 28.14
N VAL A 195 14.08 3.68 27.50
CA VAL A 195 13.08 4.73 27.55
C VAL A 195 12.00 4.31 28.52
N SER A 196 11.71 5.14 29.50
CA SER A 196 10.64 4.93 30.50
C SER A 196 9.79 6.18 30.65
N ASP A 197 8.65 6.01 31.32
CA ASP A 197 7.71 7.10 31.67
C ASP A 197 7.39 8.03 30.47
N VAL A 198 7.01 7.44 29.35
CA VAL A 198 6.66 8.18 28.14
C VAL A 198 5.33 8.90 28.37
N LYS A 199 5.36 10.21 28.30
CA LYS A 199 4.19 11.10 28.43
C LYS A 199 4.05 11.92 27.16
N TRP A 200 2.85 12.23 26.83
CA TRP A 200 2.54 13.15 25.76
C TRP A 200 1.76 14.35 26.32
N ARG A 201 2.22 15.55 25.97
CA ARG A 201 1.61 16.80 26.45
C ARG A 201 0.45 17.17 25.53
N CYS A 202 -0.73 17.22 26.08
CA CYS A 202 -1.91 17.74 25.39
C CYS A 202 -2.01 19.28 25.50
#